data_37f1aa671ac936eb517b1323b5a3809b
#
_entry.id   37f1aa671ac936eb517b1323b5a3809b
#
_cell.length_a   1.000
_cell.length_b   1.000
_cell.length_c   1.000
_cell.angle_alpha   90.00
_cell.angle_beta   90.00
_cell.angle_gamma   90.00
#
_symmetry.space_group_name_H-M   'P 1'
#
loop_
_entity.id
_entity.type
_entity.pdbx_description
1 polymer ?
#
loop_
_entity_poly.entity_id
_entity_poly.type
_entity_poly.pdbx_seq_one_letter_code
_entity_poly.pdbx_strand_id
1 'polypeptide(L)'
;MGILDKLYEENDSEIVEEFINQWDYIIDDIDLVIERLETDYKNSVDELFRIFHSLKSATAFLKLKRINVFAQLVEDVLENARQKDKATDELIDWLFLASGQIMKWYDEINHNKELSSIDARLLKLPKGY
;
A
#
# COMPACT_ATOMS: atom_id res chain seq x y z
N MET A 1 18.53 16.13 0.93
CA MET A 1 17.25 16.32 1.63
C MET A 1 16.40 15.08 1.48
N GLY A 2 15.94 14.51 2.56
CA GLY A 2 15.09 13.32 2.52
C GLY A 2 13.62 13.66 2.30
N ILE A 3 12.82 12.61 2.10
CA ILE A 3 11.40 12.75 1.81
C ILE A 3 10.62 13.40 2.97
N LEU A 4 10.99 13.13 4.22
CA LEU A 4 10.30 13.66 5.39
C LEU A 4 10.50 15.18 5.49
N ASP A 5 11.70 15.67 5.25
CA ASP A 5 11.98 17.12 5.20
C ASP A 5 11.09 17.81 4.17
N LYS A 6 10.96 17.21 3.01
CA LYS A 6 10.13 17.75 1.94
C LYS A 6 8.65 17.78 2.32
N LEU A 7 8.17 16.73 2.97
CA LEU A 7 6.79 16.68 3.44
C LEU A 7 6.49 17.79 4.45
N TYR A 8 7.41 18.03 5.40
CA TYR A 8 7.24 19.09 6.39
C TYR A 8 7.37 20.49 5.80
N GLU A 9 8.14 20.66 4.74
CA GLU A 9 8.23 21.95 4.05
C GLU A 9 6.94 22.28 3.29
N GLU A 10 6.29 21.29 2.71
CA GLU A 10 5.13 21.49 1.83
C GLU A 10 3.79 21.36 2.54
N ASN A 11 3.75 20.83 3.76
CA ASN A 11 2.50 20.53 4.48
C ASN A 11 2.61 20.90 5.96
N ASP A 12 1.45 21.12 6.59
CA ASP A 12 1.38 21.30 8.03
C ASP A 12 1.87 20.05 8.76
N SER A 13 2.59 20.25 9.88
CA SER A 13 3.17 19.15 10.64
C SER A 13 2.12 18.15 11.14
N GLU A 14 0.93 18.63 11.53
CA GLU A 14 -0.15 17.75 11.99
C GLU A 14 -0.62 16.80 10.90
N ILE A 15 -0.68 17.29 9.65
CA ILE A 15 -1.09 16.48 8.50
C ILE A 15 -0.05 15.39 8.22
N VAL A 16 1.23 15.74 8.27
CA VAL A 16 2.31 14.78 8.05
C VAL A 16 2.32 13.72 9.15
N GLU A 17 2.20 14.12 10.39
CA GLU A 17 2.18 13.20 11.53
C GLU A 17 0.98 12.25 11.47
N GLU A 18 -0.20 12.74 11.11
CA GLU A 18 -1.38 11.91 10.93
C GLU A 18 -1.19 10.88 9.83
N PHE A 19 -0.62 11.30 8.70
CA PHE A 19 -0.31 10.39 7.60
C PHE A 19 0.63 9.25 8.04
N ILE A 20 1.70 9.59 8.75
CA ILE A 20 2.66 8.60 9.25
C ILE A 20 1.98 7.64 10.23
N ASN A 21 1.16 8.16 11.13
CA ASN A 21 0.43 7.34 12.09
C ASN A 21 -0.55 6.39 11.42
N GLN A 22 -1.27 6.84 10.40
CA GLN A 22 -2.18 5.97 9.63
C GLN A 22 -1.40 4.86 8.93
N TRP A 23 -0.25 5.18 8.36
CA TRP A 23 0.59 4.17 7.70
C TRP A 23 1.11 3.13 8.69
N ASP A 24 1.46 3.55 9.90
CA ASP A 24 1.87 2.63 10.97
C ASP A 24 0.78 1.60 11.26
N TYR A 25 -0.49 2.01 11.35
CA TYR A 25 -1.63 1.11 11.49
C TYR A 25 -1.74 0.12 10.33
N ILE A 26 -1.57 0.60 9.10
CA ILE A 26 -1.63 -0.25 7.92
C ILE A 26 -0.57 -1.36 7.99
N ILE A 27 0.66 -1.00 8.33
CA ILE A 27 1.77 -1.93 8.40
C ILE A 27 1.54 -3.03 9.45
N ASP A 28 0.96 -2.66 10.60
CA ASP A 28 0.70 -3.62 11.67
C ASP A 28 -0.33 -4.69 11.27
N ASP A 29 -1.29 -4.35 10.42
CA ASP A 29 -2.43 -5.22 10.14
C ASP A 29 -2.40 -5.87 8.76
N ILE A 30 -1.71 -5.30 7.79
CA ILE A 30 -1.85 -5.70 6.38
C ILE A 30 -1.55 -7.19 6.13
N ASP A 31 -0.50 -7.73 6.74
CA ASP A 31 -0.12 -9.13 6.54
C ASP A 31 -1.18 -10.08 7.09
N LEU A 32 -1.79 -9.74 8.23
CA LEU A 32 -2.88 -10.52 8.80
C LEU A 32 -4.11 -10.53 7.90
N VAL A 33 -4.42 -9.40 7.28
CA VAL A 33 -5.54 -9.31 6.35
C VAL A 33 -5.28 -10.16 5.11
N ILE A 34 -4.04 -10.14 4.59
CA ILE A 34 -3.66 -11.00 3.46
C ILE A 34 -3.81 -12.49 3.82
N GLU A 35 -3.37 -12.89 5.01
CA GLU A 35 -3.52 -14.27 5.49
C GLU A 35 -4.99 -14.70 5.56
N ARG A 36 -5.89 -13.79 5.95
CA ARG A 36 -7.33 -14.09 6.04
C ARG A 36 -8.01 -14.29 4.68
N LEU A 37 -7.34 -14.00 3.58
CA LEU A 37 -7.88 -14.28 2.25
C LEU A 37 -8.24 -15.75 2.06
N GLU A 38 -7.56 -16.65 2.75
CA GLU A 38 -7.83 -18.09 2.67
C GLU A 38 -9.08 -18.53 3.42
N THR A 39 -9.47 -17.79 4.48
CA THR A 39 -10.57 -18.17 5.37
C THR A 39 -11.77 -17.23 5.29
N ASP A 40 -11.57 -15.98 4.88
CA ASP A 40 -12.62 -14.97 4.78
C ASP A 40 -12.35 -14.04 3.59
N TYR A 41 -12.45 -14.60 2.41
CA TYR A 41 -12.01 -13.95 1.17
C TYR A 41 -12.69 -12.61 0.92
N LYS A 42 -14.02 -12.57 0.95
CA LYS A 42 -14.77 -11.36 0.58
C LYS A 42 -14.45 -10.17 1.49
N ASN A 43 -14.48 -10.39 2.79
CA ASN A 43 -14.19 -9.33 3.75
C ASN A 43 -12.73 -8.89 3.70
N SER A 44 -11.81 -9.83 3.47
CA SER A 44 -10.38 -9.51 3.37
C SER A 44 -10.07 -8.70 2.12
N VAL A 45 -10.65 -9.04 0.98
CA VAL A 45 -10.51 -8.25 -0.25
C VAL A 45 -11.03 -6.83 -0.04
N ASP A 46 -12.20 -6.68 0.57
CA ASP A 46 -12.78 -5.36 0.84
C ASP A 46 -11.92 -4.54 1.80
N GLU A 47 -11.37 -5.17 2.82
CA GLU A 47 -10.49 -4.50 3.78
C GLU A 47 -9.19 -4.04 3.12
N LEU A 48 -8.56 -4.91 2.32
CA LEU A 48 -7.36 -4.55 1.56
C LEU A 48 -7.66 -3.42 0.57
N PHE A 49 -8.78 -3.48 -0.11
CA PHE A 49 -9.19 -2.41 -1.02
C PHE A 49 -9.28 -1.07 -0.29
N ARG A 50 -9.92 -1.03 0.88
CA ARG A 50 -10.02 0.20 1.68
C ARG A 50 -8.67 0.72 2.11
N ILE A 51 -7.75 -0.17 2.51
CA ILE A 51 -6.40 0.21 2.90
C ILE A 51 -5.69 0.94 1.75
N PHE A 52 -5.68 0.34 0.55
CA PHE A 52 -4.99 0.93 -0.60
C PHE A 52 -5.73 2.15 -1.16
N HIS A 53 -7.05 2.19 -1.06
CA HIS A 53 -7.82 3.38 -1.43
C HIS A 53 -7.48 4.56 -0.52
N SER A 54 -7.39 4.34 0.79
CA SER A 54 -6.99 5.38 1.75
C SER A 54 -5.57 5.86 1.49
N LEU A 55 -4.65 4.93 1.22
CA LEU A 55 -3.27 5.26 0.89
C LEU A 55 -3.19 6.08 -0.40
N LYS A 56 -3.96 5.72 -1.42
CA LYS A 56 -4.05 6.45 -2.67
C LYS A 56 -4.51 7.89 -2.44
N SER A 57 -5.56 8.08 -1.67
CA SER A 57 -6.10 9.41 -1.37
C SER A 57 -5.12 10.28 -0.61
N ALA A 58 -4.49 9.73 0.43
CA ALA A 58 -3.51 10.45 1.24
C ALA A 58 -2.28 10.85 0.42
N THR A 59 -1.78 9.95 -0.41
CA THR A 59 -0.59 10.23 -1.21
C THR A 59 -0.86 11.18 -2.36
N ALA A 60 -2.09 11.22 -2.88
CA ALA A 60 -2.50 12.25 -3.83
C ALA A 60 -2.47 13.63 -3.19
N PHE A 61 -3.01 13.76 -1.98
CA PHE A 61 -3.02 15.01 -1.23
C PHE A 61 -1.59 15.50 -0.93
N LEU A 62 -0.71 14.59 -0.51
CA LEU A 62 0.68 14.90 -0.17
C LEU A 62 1.60 14.95 -1.39
N LYS A 63 1.07 14.75 -2.58
CA LYS A 63 1.82 14.75 -3.84
C LYS A 63 2.95 13.71 -3.89
N LEU A 64 2.75 12.59 -3.22
CA LEU A 64 3.66 11.44 -3.27
C LEU A 64 3.30 10.55 -4.46
N LYS A 65 3.61 11.03 -5.66
CA LYS A 65 3.15 10.43 -6.92
C LYS A 65 3.52 8.96 -7.06
N ARG A 66 4.75 8.60 -6.70
CA ARG A 66 5.23 7.21 -6.83
C ARG A 66 4.38 6.24 -6.02
N ILE A 67 4.08 6.60 -4.78
CA ILE A 67 3.27 5.77 -3.89
C ILE A 67 1.82 5.78 -4.36
N ASN A 68 1.32 6.92 -4.81
CA ASN A 68 -0.04 7.04 -5.34
C ASN A 68 -0.26 6.11 -6.53
N VAL A 69 0.66 6.08 -7.49
CA VAL A 69 0.59 5.21 -8.66
C VAL A 69 0.61 3.74 -8.24
N PHE A 70 1.46 3.38 -7.28
CA PHE A 70 1.51 2.03 -6.73
C PHE A 70 0.17 1.64 -6.06
N ALA A 71 -0.38 2.53 -5.23
CA ALA A 71 -1.66 2.27 -4.56
C ALA A 71 -2.79 2.05 -5.56
N GLN A 72 -2.79 2.81 -6.67
CA GLN A 72 -3.74 2.62 -7.76
C GLN A 72 -3.57 1.24 -8.41
N LEU A 73 -2.35 0.80 -8.64
CA LEU A 73 -2.06 -0.52 -9.21
C LEU A 73 -2.62 -1.64 -8.33
N VAL A 74 -2.40 -1.56 -7.03
CA VAL A 74 -2.92 -2.57 -6.09
C VAL A 74 -4.45 -2.52 -6.02
N GLU A 75 -5.01 -1.32 -6.00
CA GLU A 75 -6.47 -1.13 -6.02
C GLU A 75 -7.10 -1.79 -7.24
N ASP A 76 -6.48 -1.66 -8.42
CA ASP A 76 -6.96 -2.28 -9.66
C ASP A 76 -6.92 -3.81 -9.59
N VAL A 77 -5.86 -4.38 -9.02
CA VAL A 77 -5.77 -5.83 -8.81
C VAL A 77 -6.87 -6.30 -7.85
N LEU A 78 -7.10 -5.57 -6.76
CA LEU A 78 -8.12 -5.90 -5.78
C LEU A 78 -9.54 -5.74 -6.34
N GLU A 79 -9.77 -4.78 -7.24
CA GLU A 79 -11.05 -4.65 -7.92
C GLU A 79 -11.36 -5.89 -8.76
N ASN A 80 -10.36 -6.43 -9.45
CA ASN A 80 -10.49 -7.70 -10.15
C ASN A 80 -10.70 -8.87 -9.18
N ALA A 81 -10.04 -8.84 -8.02
CA ALA A 81 -10.20 -9.86 -6.99
C ALA A 81 -11.63 -9.90 -6.43
N ARG A 82 -12.32 -8.77 -6.40
CA ARG A 82 -13.73 -8.70 -5.96
C ARG A 82 -14.67 -9.54 -6.82
N GLN A 83 -14.30 -9.78 -8.07
CA GLN A 83 -15.11 -10.58 -9.01
C GLN A 83 -14.92 -12.08 -8.82
N LYS A 84 -14.05 -12.49 -7.92
CA LYS A 84 -13.69 -13.88 -7.67
C LYS A 84 -14.15 -14.32 -6.28
N ASP A 85 -14.11 -15.63 -6.04
CA ASP A 85 -14.63 -16.24 -4.81
C ASP A 85 -13.53 -16.70 -3.85
N LYS A 86 -12.32 -16.90 -4.36
CA LYS A 86 -11.19 -17.35 -3.54
C LYS A 86 -9.87 -16.84 -4.08
N ALA A 87 -8.89 -16.75 -3.18
CA ALA A 87 -7.54 -16.33 -3.54
C ALA A 87 -6.78 -17.44 -4.25
N THR A 88 -5.95 -17.05 -5.21
CA THR A 88 -4.91 -17.92 -5.76
C THR A 88 -3.61 -17.70 -4.99
N ASP A 89 -2.71 -18.69 -5.04
CA ASP A 89 -1.39 -18.53 -4.41
C ASP A 89 -0.62 -17.36 -5.03
N GLU A 90 -0.76 -17.15 -6.34
CA GLU A 90 -0.12 -16.03 -7.03
C GLU A 90 -0.61 -14.68 -6.51
N LEU A 91 -1.93 -14.54 -6.24
CA LEU A 91 -2.47 -13.31 -5.66
C LEU A 91 -1.90 -13.06 -4.27
N ILE A 92 -1.88 -14.08 -3.44
CA ILE A 92 -1.38 -13.97 -2.06
C ILE A 92 0.09 -13.58 -2.07
N ASP A 93 0.92 -14.25 -2.87
CA ASP A 93 2.34 -13.92 -2.99
C ASP A 93 2.57 -12.50 -3.47
N TRP A 94 1.80 -12.07 -4.47
CA TRP A 94 1.89 -10.71 -5.00
C TRP A 94 1.49 -9.66 -3.95
N LEU A 95 0.46 -9.94 -3.17
CA LEU A 95 0.02 -9.03 -2.10
C LEU A 95 1.05 -8.94 -0.97
N PHE A 96 1.71 -10.03 -0.62
CA PHE A 96 2.82 -9.97 0.35
C PHE A 96 3.99 -9.16 -0.20
N LEU A 97 4.26 -9.26 -1.49
CA LEU A 97 5.27 -8.43 -2.13
C LEU A 97 4.89 -6.95 -2.08
N ALA A 98 3.61 -6.65 -2.31
CA ALA A 98 3.07 -5.29 -2.19
C ALA A 98 3.19 -4.76 -0.75
N SER A 99 2.89 -5.60 0.24
CA SER A 99 3.08 -5.25 1.65
C SER A 99 4.54 -4.92 1.95
N GLY A 100 5.48 -5.71 1.44
CA GLY A 100 6.91 -5.44 1.60
C GLY A 100 7.33 -4.09 1.02
N GLN A 101 6.75 -3.71 -0.12
CA GLN A 101 7.01 -2.42 -0.72
C GLN A 101 6.53 -1.26 0.16
N ILE A 102 5.35 -1.38 0.74
CA ILE A 102 4.80 -0.38 1.68
C ILE A 102 5.70 -0.25 2.90
N MET A 103 6.14 -1.37 3.46
CA MET A 103 7.04 -1.39 4.62
C MET A 103 8.36 -0.68 4.32
N LYS A 104 8.92 -0.93 3.13
CA LYS A 104 10.17 -0.30 2.71
C LYS A 104 10.03 1.21 2.60
N TRP A 105 8.98 1.69 1.96
CA TRP A 105 8.75 3.14 1.83
C TRP A 105 8.46 3.79 3.19
N TYR A 106 7.72 3.10 4.06
CA TYR A 106 7.47 3.59 5.41
C TYR A 106 8.77 3.78 6.19
N ASP A 107 9.67 2.79 6.13
CA ASP A 107 10.97 2.87 6.75
C ASP A 107 11.80 4.05 6.20
N GLU A 108 11.79 4.22 4.88
CA GLU A 108 12.50 5.33 4.23
C GLU A 108 11.96 6.69 4.66
N ILE A 109 10.64 6.83 4.77
CA ILE A 109 10.01 8.07 5.25
C ILE A 109 10.42 8.35 6.70
N ASN A 110 10.31 7.36 7.57
CA ASN A 110 10.64 7.51 8.99
C ASN A 110 12.11 7.82 9.23
N HIS A 111 13.00 7.40 8.35
CA HIS A 111 14.44 7.68 8.46
C HIS A 111 14.87 8.84 7.57
N ASN A 112 13.91 9.58 7.04
CA ASN A 112 14.16 10.76 6.20
C ASN A 112 15.09 10.46 5.01
N LYS A 113 14.89 9.31 4.39
CA LYS A 113 15.62 8.90 3.19
C LYS A 113 14.89 9.33 1.94
N GLU A 114 15.50 9.19 0.78
CA GLU A 114 14.80 9.30 -0.49
C GLU A 114 13.98 8.04 -0.74
N LEU A 115 12.83 8.18 -1.41
CA LEU A 115 12.01 7.02 -1.77
C LEU A 115 12.69 6.20 -2.86
N SER A 116 12.84 4.91 -2.60
CA SER A 116 13.31 3.96 -3.59
C SER A 116 12.29 3.75 -4.70
N SER A 117 12.73 3.18 -5.81
CA SER A 117 11.83 2.78 -6.89
C SER A 117 10.97 1.59 -6.46
N ILE A 118 9.83 1.42 -7.11
CA ILE A 118 8.98 0.24 -6.92
C ILE A 118 9.76 -1.04 -7.28
N ASP A 119 9.53 -2.09 -6.52
CA ASP A 119 10.07 -3.41 -6.84
C ASP A 119 9.51 -3.87 -8.19
N ALA A 120 10.42 -4.14 -9.14
CA ALA A 120 10.03 -4.50 -10.51
C ALA A 120 9.16 -5.76 -10.58
N ARG A 121 9.26 -6.65 -9.61
CA ARG A 121 8.42 -7.86 -9.55
C ARG A 121 6.94 -7.55 -9.42
N LEU A 122 6.60 -6.39 -8.83
CA LEU A 122 5.20 -5.94 -8.71
C LEU A 122 4.58 -5.55 -10.04
N LEU A 123 5.40 -5.26 -11.05
CA LEU A 123 4.91 -4.90 -12.38
C LEU A 123 4.41 -6.13 -13.16
N LYS A 124 4.75 -7.32 -12.70
CA LYS A 124 4.17 -8.56 -13.21
C LYS A 124 2.98 -8.92 -12.33
N LEU A 125 1.78 -8.64 -12.81
CA LEU A 125 0.55 -8.86 -12.06
C LEU A 125 0.28 -10.36 -11.86
N PRO A 126 -0.43 -10.73 -10.79
CA PRO A 126 -0.83 -12.12 -10.61
C PRO A 126 -1.76 -12.54 -11.75
N LYS A 127 -1.64 -13.79 -12.19
CA LYS A 127 -2.40 -14.31 -13.32
C LYS A 127 -3.90 -14.20 -13.08
N GLY A 128 -4.61 -13.58 -14.01
CA GLY A 128 -6.05 -13.39 -13.93
C GLY A 128 -6.48 -12.10 -13.24
N TYR A 129 -5.54 -11.29 -12.85
CA TYR A 129 -5.79 -10.00 -12.20
C TYR A 129 -5.15 -8.85 -12.96
#